data_33ccf992d200c7aa24822857c93ff187
#
_entry.id   33ccf992d200c7aa24822857c93ff187
#
_cell.length_a   1.000
_cell.length_b   1.000
_cell.length_c   1.000
_cell.angle_alpha   90.00
_cell.angle_beta   90.00
_cell.angle_gamma   90.00
#
_symmetry.space_group_name_H-M   'P 1'
#
loop_
_entity.id
_entity.type
_entity.pdbx_description
1 polymer ?
#
loop_
_entity_poly.entity_id
_entity_poly.type
_entity_poly.pdbx_seq_one_letter_code
_entity_poly.pdbx_strand_id
1 'polypeptide(L)'
;MAVSIEGWAREVLERSGTFGTLATLQVDGAPLQAVIWYAVRADSILVNSAVGRRWPTNLLRDPRYSFTVEDGYEWVGVRGVAEALSDLDAAQEDIAAMARRYHAEEPEKAERLIREQFQRQERISFLLHPQLITEHPDT
;
A
#
# COMPACT_ATOMS: atom_id res chain seq x y z
N MET A 1 -4.96 18.11 7.21
CA MET A 1 -6.10 17.54 7.93
C MET A 1 -6.41 16.16 7.35
N ALA A 2 -6.57 15.17 8.21
CA ALA A 2 -6.88 13.80 7.78
C ALA A 2 -8.29 13.71 7.23
N VAL A 3 -8.49 12.87 6.24
CA VAL A 3 -9.76 12.61 5.58
C VAL A 3 -10.12 11.14 5.81
N SER A 4 -11.38 10.87 6.15
CA SER A 4 -11.86 9.51 6.37
C SER A 4 -12.02 8.76 5.03
N ILE A 5 -11.68 7.47 5.05
CA ILE A 5 -11.95 6.57 3.93
C ILE A 5 -13.35 5.97 4.15
N GLU A 6 -14.31 6.41 3.37
CA GLU A 6 -15.71 5.99 3.56
C GLU A 6 -16.45 5.92 2.23
N GLY A 7 -17.69 5.40 2.28
CA GLY A 7 -18.58 5.38 1.13
C GLY A 7 -18.03 4.61 -0.05
N TRP A 8 -18.23 5.18 -1.24
CA TRP A 8 -17.82 4.53 -2.50
C TRP A 8 -16.30 4.34 -2.59
N ALA A 9 -15.52 5.32 -2.12
CA ALA A 9 -14.06 5.19 -2.12
C ALA A 9 -13.62 3.96 -1.31
N ARG A 10 -14.19 3.75 -0.13
CA ARG A 10 -13.87 2.56 0.68
C ARG A 10 -14.26 1.28 -0.05
N GLU A 11 -15.43 1.26 -0.65
CA GLU A 11 -15.91 0.08 -1.38
C GLU A 11 -14.94 -0.31 -2.50
N VAL A 12 -14.45 0.67 -3.29
CA VAL A 12 -13.48 0.40 -4.34
C VAL A 12 -12.14 -0.06 -3.76
N LEU A 13 -11.65 0.62 -2.74
CA LEU A 13 -10.36 0.29 -2.13
C LEU A 13 -10.35 -1.10 -1.48
N GLU A 14 -11.50 -1.58 -1.02
CA GLU A 14 -11.61 -2.88 -0.37
C GLU A 14 -11.97 -4.03 -1.32
N ARG A 15 -12.12 -3.78 -2.61
CA ARG A 15 -12.36 -4.84 -3.60
C ARG A 15 -11.19 -5.82 -3.62
N SER A 16 -11.47 -7.12 -3.70
CA SER A 16 -10.41 -8.13 -3.74
C SER A 16 -9.71 -8.14 -5.10
N GLY A 17 -8.42 -8.47 -5.09
CA GLY A 17 -7.62 -8.62 -6.30
C GLY A 17 -7.17 -7.33 -6.94
N THR A 18 -7.44 -6.18 -6.35
CA THR A 18 -6.97 -4.89 -6.87
C THR A 18 -5.57 -4.57 -6.33
N PHE A 19 -4.78 -3.91 -7.17
CA PHE A 19 -3.45 -3.42 -6.81
C PHE A 19 -3.47 -1.90 -6.71
N GLY A 20 -2.53 -1.36 -5.94
CA GLY A 20 -2.36 0.09 -5.87
C GLY A 20 -1.12 0.52 -6.64
N THR A 21 -1.22 1.68 -7.28
CA THR A 21 -0.07 2.37 -7.87
C THR A 21 0.35 3.47 -6.92
N LEU A 22 1.51 3.30 -6.31
CA LEU A 22 2.07 4.24 -5.35
C LEU A 22 3.12 5.10 -6.03
N ALA A 23 2.96 6.42 -5.93
CA ALA A 23 3.97 7.38 -6.38
C ALA A 23 4.67 7.99 -5.16
N THR A 24 5.98 7.99 -5.20
CA THR A 24 6.86 8.59 -4.19
C THR A 24 7.85 9.52 -4.87
N LEU A 25 8.50 10.38 -4.11
CA LEU A 25 9.40 11.39 -4.65
C LEU A 25 10.86 10.97 -4.46
N GLN A 26 11.61 10.96 -5.55
CA GLN A 26 13.04 10.72 -5.53
C GLN A 26 13.80 11.97 -5.04
N VAL A 27 15.11 11.82 -4.82
CA VAL A 27 15.95 12.89 -4.29
C VAL A 27 15.88 14.14 -5.16
N ASP A 28 15.80 13.98 -6.48
CA ASP A 28 15.71 15.10 -7.43
C ASP A 28 14.29 15.65 -7.59
N GLY A 29 13.33 15.11 -6.84
CA GLY A 29 11.93 15.52 -6.91
C GLY A 29 11.10 14.81 -7.98
N ALA A 30 11.72 13.97 -8.80
CA ALA A 30 11.00 13.21 -9.82
C ALA A 30 10.13 12.13 -9.15
N PRO A 31 8.88 11.91 -9.60
CA PRO A 31 8.06 10.85 -9.06
C PRO A 31 8.51 9.47 -9.55
N LEU A 32 8.44 8.51 -8.65
CA LEU A 32 8.64 7.09 -8.94
C LEU A 32 7.33 6.37 -8.67
N GLN A 33 6.89 5.54 -9.60
CA GLN A 33 5.68 4.72 -9.42
C GLN A 33 6.02 3.26 -9.20
N ALA A 34 5.25 2.62 -8.32
CA ALA A 34 5.35 1.19 -8.07
C ALA A 34 3.93 0.60 -7.94
N VAL A 35 3.71 -0.56 -8.55
CA VAL A 35 2.45 -1.31 -8.38
C VAL A 35 2.65 -2.27 -7.24
N ILE A 36 1.80 -2.17 -6.22
CA ILE A 36 2.00 -2.87 -4.95
C ILE A 36 0.71 -3.47 -4.41
N TRP A 37 0.87 -4.41 -3.49
CA TRP A 37 -0.21 -4.88 -2.63
C TRP A 37 -0.50 -3.82 -1.57
N TYR A 38 -1.74 -3.80 -1.09
CA TYR A 38 -2.14 -2.90 -0.02
C TYR A 38 -3.29 -3.51 0.78
N ALA A 39 -3.57 -2.92 1.93
CA ALA A 39 -4.76 -3.21 2.72
C ALA A 39 -5.33 -1.90 3.26
N VAL A 40 -6.63 -1.85 3.46
CA VAL A 40 -7.26 -0.72 4.14
C VAL A 40 -7.25 -1.01 5.64
N ARG A 41 -6.75 -0.07 6.42
CA ARG A 41 -6.70 -0.20 7.88
C ARG A 41 -7.28 1.07 8.49
N ALA A 42 -8.50 0.97 9.05
CA ALA A 42 -9.24 2.13 9.55
C ALA A 42 -9.36 3.20 8.45
N ASP A 43 -8.87 4.41 8.67
CA ASP A 43 -8.90 5.49 7.69
C ASP A 43 -7.55 5.68 6.98
N SER A 44 -6.75 4.62 6.89
CA SER A 44 -5.44 4.66 6.26
C SER A 44 -5.26 3.48 5.33
N ILE A 45 -4.25 3.56 4.47
CA ILE A 45 -3.86 2.47 3.59
C ILE A 45 -2.53 1.91 4.08
N LEU A 46 -2.49 0.61 4.35
CA LEU A 46 -1.29 -0.09 4.77
C LEU A 46 -0.53 -0.59 3.55
N VAL A 47 0.75 -0.27 3.48
CA VAL A 47 1.67 -0.76 2.46
C VAL A 47 2.93 -1.28 3.12
N ASN A 48 3.65 -2.17 2.42
CA ASN A 48 4.80 -2.86 3.00
C ASN A 48 5.82 -3.16 1.91
N SER A 49 7.11 -3.10 2.26
CA SER A 49 8.19 -3.45 1.33
C SER A 49 9.42 -3.93 2.09
N ALA A 50 10.35 -4.50 1.36
CA ALA A 50 11.68 -4.78 1.89
C ALA A 50 12.45 -3.48 2.09
N VAL A 51 13.10 -3.36 3.24
CA VAL A 51 13.95 -2.21 3.56
C VAL A 51 15.08 -2.13 2.51
N GLY A 52 15.38 -0.92 2.06
CA GLY A 52 16.41 -0.66 1.06
C GLY A 52 15.90 -0.56 -0.36
N ARG A 53 14.66 -0.96 -0.63
CA ARG A 53 14.04 -0.72 -1.94
C ARG A 53 13.77 0.75 -2.12
N ARG A 54 13.59 1.16 -3.38
CA ARG A 54 13.54 2.59 -3.72
C ARG A 54 12.35 3.32 -3.14
N TRP A 55 11.14 2.77 -3.26
CA TRP A 55 9.98 3.53 -2.80
C TRP A 55 9.89 3.65 -1.27
N PRO A 56 10.20 2.62 -0.45
CA PRO A 56 10.23 2.84 1.00
C PRO A 56 11.35 3.78 1.43
N THR A 57 12.50 3.75 0.76
CA THR A 57 13.58 4.70 1.02
C THR A 57 13.13 6.13 0.71
N ASN A 58 12.40 6.32 -0.39
CA ASN A 58 11.83 7.62 -0.73
C ASN A 58 10.87 8.12 0.35
N LEU A 59 9.97 7.26 0.84
CA LEU A 59 8.98 7.65 1.86
C LEU A 59 9.63 7.99 3.20
N LEU A 60 10.71 7.33 3.54
CA LEU A 60 11.46 7.65 4.77
C LEU A 60 12.09 9.04 4.69
N ARG A 61 12.51 9.47 3.50
CA ARG A 61 13.11 10.79 3.28
C ARG A 61 12.06 11.88 3.09
N ASP A 62 11.03 11.59 2.28
CA ASP A 62 9.95 12.52 1.96
C ASP A 62 8.62 11.76 2.03
N PRO A 63 7.80 11.98 3.05
CA PRO A 63 6.63 11.15 3.30
C PRO A 63 5.44 11.47 2.39
N ARG A 64 5.53 12.44 1.50
CA ARG A 64 4.46 12.76 0.56
C ARG A 64 4.28 11.62 -0.43
N TYR A 65 3.04 11.27 -0.70
CA TYR A 65 2.70 10.20 -1.63
C TYR A 65 1.46 10.54 -2.45
N SER A 66 1.29 9.81 -3.53
CA SER A 66 0.04 9.70 -4.28
C SER A 66 -0.22 8.22 -4.54
N PHE A 67 -1.47 7.79 -4.45
CA PHE A 67 -1.85 6.39 -4.53
C PHE A 67 -3.15 6.25 -5.30
N THR A 68 -3.19 5.34 -6.27
CA THR A 68 -4.39 5.14 -7.10
C THR A 68 -4.72 3.66 -7.16
N VAL A 69 -5.99 3.35 -6.99
CA VAL A 69 -6.54 2.01 -7.24
C VAL A 69 -7.54 2.13 -8.38
N GLU A 70 -7.39 1.29 -9.41
CA GLU A 70 -8.28 1.24 -10.56
C GLU A 70 -8.98 -0.12 -10.66
N ASP A 71 -10.19 -0.10 -11.15
CA ASP A 71 -10.98 -1.29 -11.46
C ASP A 71 -11.82 -0.98 -12.71
N GLY A 72 -11.29 -1.33 -13.88
CA GLY A 72 -11.87 -0.88 -15.14
C GLY A 72 -11.71 0.63 -15.31
N TYR A 73 -12.80 1.31 -15.55
CA TYR A 73 -12.81 2.78 -15.67
C TYR A 73 -13.08 3.49 -14.34
N GLU A 74 -13.39 2.73 -13.30
CA GLU A 74 -13.54 3.28 -11.97
C GLU A 74 -12.18 3.40 -11.28
N TRP A 75 -11.93 4.51 -10.59
CA TRP A 75 -10.70 4.63 -9.82
C TRP A 75 -10.86 5.57 -8.63
N VAL A 76 -10.01 5.36 -7.65
CA VAL A 76 -9.90 6.21 -6.47
C VAL A 76 -8.44 6.64 -6.36
N GLY A 77 -8.24 7.95 -6.28
CA GLY A 77 -6.93 8.53 -6.02
C GLY A 77 -6.87 9.05 -4.59
N VAL A 78 -5.75 8.80 -3.92
CA VAL A 78 -5.51 9.24 -2.55
C VAL A 78 -4.14 9.90 -2.50
N ARG A 79 -4.05 11.04 -1.83
CA ARG A 79 -2.74 11.63 -1.55
C ARG A 79 -2.69 12.18 -0.14
N GLY A 80 -1.50 12.24 0.41
CA GLY A 80 -1.30 12.72 1.76
C GLY A 80 0.11 12.46 2.24
N VAL A 81 0.25 12.07 3.48
CA VAL A 81 1.53 11.87 4.14
C VAL A 81 1.59 10.47 4.73
N ALA A 82 2.70 9.77 4.49
CA ALA A 82 2.96 8.43 4.99
C ALA A 82 3.55 8.48 6.40
N GLU A 83 3.19 7.49 7.20
CA GLU A 83 3.77 7.25 8.52
C GLU A 83 4.53 5.93 8.49
N ALA A 84 5.83 5.97 8.78
CA ALA A 84 6.62 4.75 8.92
C ALA A 84 6.33 4.08 10.26
N LEU A 85 6.06 2.78 10.24
CA LEU A 85 5.80 2.00 11.45
C LEU A 85 7.10 1.32 11.89
N SER A 86 7.46 1.49 13.15
CA SER A 86 8.76 1.06 13.68
C SER A 86 8.79 -0.40 14.13
N ASP A 87 7.64 -1.06 14.27
CA ASP A 87 7.57 -2.46 14.73
C ASP A 87 7.87 -3.41 13.57
N LEU A 88 9.07 -3.97 13.55
CA LEU A 88 9.52 -4.88 12.49
C LEU A 88 8.81 -6.24 12.54
N ASP A 89 8.43 -6.71 13.71
CA ASP A 89 7.67 -7.96 13.83
C ASP A 89 6.26 -7.77 13.24
N ALA A 90 5.63 -6.62 13.51
CA ALA A 90 4.36 -6.29 12.90
C ALA A 90 4.47 -6.17 11.37
N ALA A 91 5.59 -5.64 10.86
CA ALA A 91 5.82 -5.58 9.41
C ALA A 91 5.85 -6.96 8.77
N GLN A 92 6.44 -7.95 9.43
CA GLN A 92 6.41 -9.35 8.96
C GLN A 92 5.00 -9.92 8.98
N GLU A 93 4.23 -9.65 10.02
CA GLU A 93 2.83 -10.07 10.09
C GLU A 93 1.99 -9.40 8.99
N ASP A 94 2.24 -8.13 8.72
CA ASP A 94 1.51 -7.37 7.70
C ASP A 94 1.73 -7.95 6.31
N ILE A 95 2.98 -8.21 5.91
CA ILE A 95 3.24 -8.77 4.58
C ILE A 95 2.73 -10.20 4.46
N ALA A 96 2.79 -10.98 5.55
CA ALA A 96 2.22 -12.33 5.56
C ALA A 96 0.70 -12.30 5.33
N ALA A 97 0.00 -11.40 6.00
CA ALA A 97 -1.44 -11.23 5.82
C ALA A 97 -1.78 -10.81 4.39
N MET A 98 -1.00 -9.91 3.80
CA MET A 98 -1.18 -9.49 2.40
C MET A 98 -0.97 -10.66 1.44
N ALA A 99 0.09 -11.45 1.64
CA ALA A 99 0.35 -12.61 0.80
C ALA A 99 -0.81 -13.61 0.82
N ARG A 100 -1.36 -13.86 2.00
CA ARG A 100 -2.49 -14.78 2.16
C ARG A 100 -3.75 -14.24 1.49
N ARG A 101 -3.96 -12.93 1.54
CA ARG A 101 -5.11 -12.28 0.88
C ARG A 101 -4.98 -12.30 -0.64
N TYR A 102 -3.83 -11.91 -1.18
CA TYR A 102 -3.61 -11.83 -2.63
C TYR A 102 -3.46 -13.20 -3.28
N HIS A 103 -3.10 -14.23 -2.52
CA HIS A 103 -3.00 -15.61 -2.98
C HIS A 103 -4.03 -16.52 -2.27
N ALA A 104 -5.21 -16.01 -2.00
CA ALA A 104 -6.25 -16.76 -1.27
C ALA A 104 -6.63 -18.06 -1.97
N GLU A 105 -6.56 -18.10 -3.30
CA GLU A 105 -6.86 -19.31 -4.09
C GLU A 105 -5.67 -20.27 -4.20
N GLU A 106 -4.50 -19.84 -3.75
CA GLU A 106 -3.27 -20.64 -3.76
C GLU A 106 -2.57 -20.51 -2.40
N PRO A 107 -3.17 -21.03 -1.29
CA PRO A 107 -2.62 -20.80 0.05
C PRO A 107 -1.21 -21.35 0.24
N GLU A 108 -0.85 -22.43 -0.46
CA GLU A 108 0.51 -22.98 -0.38
C GLU A 108 1.54 -22.03 -0.99
N LYS A 109 1.17 -21.30 -2.05
CA LYS A 109 2.03 -20.30 -2.65
C LYS A 109 2.27 -19.13 -1.70
N ALA A 110 1.23 -18.69 -0.98
CA ALA A 110 1.37 -17.64 0.02
C ALA A 110 2.35 -18.06 1.13
N GLU A 111 2.19 -19.26 1.69
CA GLU A 111 3.06 -19.74 2.76
C GLU A 111 4.51 -19.92 2.29
N ARG A 112 4.71 -20.34 1.05
CA ARG A 112 6.06 -20.46 0.48
C ARG A 112 6.73 -19.10 0.31
N LEU A 113 6.00 -18.08 -0.19
CA LEU A 113 6.54 -16.71 -0.30
C LEU A 113 6.91 -16.14 1.06
N ILE A 114 6.08 -16.37 2.07
CA ILE A 114 6.34 -15.89 3.42
C ILE A 114 7.64 -16.51 3.95
N ARG A 115 7.76 -17.83 3.84
CA ARG A 115 8.89 -18.58 4.40
C ARG A 115 10.17 -18.37 3.61
N GLU A 116 10.09 -18.40 2.28
CA GLU A 116 11.27 -18.42 1.43
C GLU A 116 11.77 -17.04 1.01
N GLN A 117 10.91 -16.03 1.08
CA GLN A 117 11.25 -14.67 0.66
C GLN A 117 11.09 -13.65 1.79
N PHE A 118 9.88 -13.47 2.30
CA PHE A 118 9.60 -12.33 3.20
C PHE A 118 10.30 -12.46 4.54
N GLN A 119 10.34 -13.65 5.13
CA GLN A 119 11.02 -13.87 6.42
C GLN A 119 12.54 -13.71 6.33
N ARG A 120 13.08 -13.73 5.11
CA ARG A 120 14.53 -13.53 4.87
C ARG A 120 14.87 -12.07 4.60
N GLN A 121 13.89 -11.20 4.56
CA GLN A 121 14.05 -9.77 4.30
C GLN A 121 13.72 -8.99 5.55
N GLU A 122 14.40 -7.87 5.75
CA GLU A 122 13.95 -6.87 6.69
C GLU A 122 12.81 -6.10 6.00
N ARG A 123 11.63 -6.12 6.60
CA ARG A 123 10.43 -5.52 6.04
C ARG A 123 10.03 -4.28 6.83
N ILE A 124 9.36 -3.35 6.16
CA ILE A 124 8.83 -2.13 6.78
C ILE A 124 7.42 -1.88 6.28
N SER A 125 6.55 -1.49 7.19
CA SER A 125 5.18 -1.05 6.88
C SER A 125 5.06 0.46 7.00
N PHE A 126 4.18 1.02 6.19
CA PHE A 126 3.77 2.42 6.28
C PHE A 126 2.25 2.48 6.31
N LEU A 127 1.72 3.46 7.05
CA LEU A 127 0.33 3.87 6.90
C LEU A 127 0.28 5.12 6.03
N LEU A 128 -0.48 5.04 4.96
CA LEU A 128 -0.73 6.17 4.06
C LEU A 128 -1.96 6.91 4.59
N HIS A 129 -1.73 8.08 5.17
CA HIS A 129 -2.81 8.91 5.74
C HIS A 129 -3.36 9.85 4.69
N PRO A 130 -4.66 9.74 4.34
CA PRO A 130 -5.26 10.58 3.31
C PRO A 130 -5.42 12.04 3.76
N GLN A 131 -5.09 12.97 2.87
CA GLN A 131 -5.43 14.39 2.99
C GLN A 131 -6.42 14.80 1.91
N LEU A 132 -6.43 14.08 0.78
CA LEU A 132 -7.36 14.30 -0.32
C LEU A 132 -7.70 12.96 -0.96
N ILE A 133 -8.99 12.71 -1.19
CA ILE A 133 -9.47 11.55 -1.92
C ILE A 133 -10.21 12.04 -3.15
N THR A 134 -9.86 11.49 -4.32
CA THR A 134 -10.52 11.77 -5.58
C THR A 134 -11.27 10.52 -6.03
N GLU A 135 -12.54 10.67 -6.32
CA GLU A 135 -13.39 9.57 -6.79
C GLU A 135 -13.70 9.72 -8.26
N HIS A 136 -13.60 8.63 -9.01
CA HIS A 136 -13.96 8.60 -10.43
C HIS A 136 -14.82 7.37 -10.71
N PRO A 137 -16.13 7.46 -10.44
CA PRO A 137 -17.04 6.37 -10.77
C PRO A 137 -17.27 6.29 -12.29
N ASP A 138 -17.54 5.09 -12.76
CA ASP A 138 -17.92 4.84 -14.15
C ASP A 138 -19.43 5.08 -14.30
N THR A 139 -19.77 6.25 -14.76
CA THR A 139 -21.19 6.65 -14.91
C THR A 139 -21.61 6.80 -16.36
#